data_cfd3b37b28a22914a47c70e5a8e10ee6
#
_entry.id   cfd3b37b28a22914a47c70e5a8e10ee6
#
_cell.length_a   1.000
_cell.length_b   1.000
_cell.length_c   1.000
_cell.angle_alpha   90.00
_cell.angle_beta   90.00
_cell.angle_gamma   90.00
#
_symmetry.space_group_name_H-M   'P 1'
#
loop_
_entity.id
_entity.type
_entity.pdbx_description
1 polymer ?
#
loop_
_entity_poly.entity_id
_entity_poly.type
_entity_poly.pdbx_seq_one_letter_code
_entity_poly.pdbx_strand_id
1 'polypeptide(L)'
;MPGFAFVRDVSYVEFLDRVGREEQRLRAAGVWDVPHPWLNLFVPRSRILDFEAGVFRGILRDAKPAGPVLMYPMNRGRWDGRMTAATPDGGEGAFYAVGMLRSAVAAGDLERLERENAAVLAFCDQEGVGCTQYLPHHASPDGWRRHFGEKWGKLTALKRRYDPRGILSPGQGIFPAAAGGDEAGSDSL
;
A
#
# COMPACT_ATOMS: atom_id res chain seq x y z
N MET A 1 32.17 2.17 4.73
CA MET A 1 32.06 3.53 4.15
C MET A 1 31.76 4.47 5.29
N PRO A 2 32.43 5.60 5.44
CA PRO A 2 31.94 6.63 6.33
C PRO A 2 30.57 7.09 5.81
N GLY A 3 29.54 6.91 6.63
CA GLY A 3 28.17 7.23 6.24
C GLY A 3 27.99 8.74 6.11
N PHE A 4 27.31 9.19 5.08
CA PHE A 4 26.80 10.54 5.04
C PHE A 4 25.60 10.63 5.99
N ALA A 5 25.65 11.55 6.95
CA ALA A 5 24.53 11.87 7.81
C ALA A 5 24.04 13.29 7.49
N PHE A 6 22.76 13.39 7.22
CA PHE A 6 22.08 14.68 7.10
C PHE A 6 21.31 14.89 8.40
N VAL A 7 21.75 15.82 9.21
CA VAL A 7 21.12 16.14 10.50
C VAL A 7 20.60 17.56 10.44
N ARG A 8 19.36 17.72 10.84
CA ARG A 8 18.70 19.02 10.97
C ARG A 8 17.83 19.03 12.21
N ASP A 9 18.04 20.01 13.06
CA ASP A 9 17.15 20.29 14.17
C ASP A 9 15.97 21.13 13.69
N VAL A 10 14.76 20.64 13.97
CA VAL A 10 13.52 21.30 13.59
C VAL A 10 12.55 21.29 14.76
N SER A 11 11.59 22.20 14.78
CA SER A 11 10.50 22.15 15.73
C SER A 11 9.64 20.91 15.48
N TYR A 12 8.92 20.45 16.52
CA TYR A 12 8.00 19.31 16.38
C TYR A 12 6.92 19.57 15.32
N VAL A 13 6.42 20.79 15.23
CA VAL A 13 5.45 21.20 14.20
C VAL A 13 6.04 21.07 12.80
N GLU A 14 7.28 21.56 12.59
CA GLU A 14 7.97 21.41 11.30
C GLU A 14 8.21 19.95 10.92
N PHE A 15 8.51 19.11 11.92
CA PHE A 15 8.66 17.67 11.68
C PHE A 15 7.32 17.02 11.25
N LEU A 16 6.21 17.39 11.88
CA LEU A 16 4.88 16.90 11.51
C LEU A 16 4.48 17.38 10.10
N ASP A 17 4.80 18.63 9.76
CA ASP A 17 4.46 19.23 8.45
C ASP A 17 5.48 18.91 7.33
N ARG A 18 6.42 18.00 7.55
CA ARG A 18 7.45 17.68 6.54
C ARG A 18 6.89 17.21 5.20
N VAL A 19 5.75 16.51 5.24
CA VAL A 19 5.08 16.01 4.03
C VAL A 19 4.41 17.17 3.27
N GLY A 20 3.78 18.12 3.97
CA GLY A 20 3.15 19.29 3.34
C GLY A 20 4.15 20.14 2.58
N ARG A 21 5.38 20.31 3.12
CA ARG A 21 6.45 21.01 2.40
C ARG A 21 6.91 20.28 1.15
N GLU A 22 7.00 18.96 1.21
CA GLU A 22 7.36 18.16 0.04
C GLU A 22 6.25 18.18 -1.00
N GLU A 23 4.99 18.13 -0.59
CA GLU A 23 3.84 18.29 -1.47
C GLU A 23 3.93 19.61 -2.28
N GLN A 24 4.24 20.73 -1.62
CA GLN A 24 4.37 22.02 -2.31
C GLN A 24 5.45 21.97 -3.41
N ARG A 25 6.58 21.32 -3.14
CA ARG A 25 7.66 21.13 -4.12
C ARG A 25 7.23 20.25 -5.29
N LEU A 26 6.56 19.15 -4.99
CA LEU A 26 6.09 18.20 -6.00
C LEU A 26 4.98 18.82 -6.86
N ARG A 27 4.08 19.63 -6.29
CA ARG A 27 3.08 20.39 -7.03
C ARG A 27 3.76 21.43 -7.96
N ALA A 28 4.74 22.16 -7.46
CA ALA A 28 5.50 23.10 -8.27
C ALA A 28 6.26 22.42 -9.43
N ALA A 29 6.66 21.17 -9.25
CA ALA A 29 7.30 20.35 -10.28
C ALA A 29 6.30 19.62 -11.21
N GLY A 30 4.98 19.75 -10.98
CA GLY A 30 3.94 19.07 -11.77
C GLY A 30 3.87 17.55 -11.60
N VAL A 31 4.40 17.01 -10.48
CA VAL A 31 4.46 15.56 -10.23
C VAL A 31 3.63 15.11 -9.03
N TRP A 32 2.83 16.00 -8.46
CA TRP A 32 1.93 15.65 -7.35
C TRP A 32 0.55 15.17 -7.82
N ASP A 33 -0.05 15.89 -8.75
CA ASP A 33 -1.42 15.63 -9.22
C ASP A 33 -1.45 14.67 -10.44
N VAL A 34 -0.55 13.69 -10.46
CA VAL A 34 -0.46 12.64 -11.48
C VAL A 34 -0.85 11.29 -10.88
N PRO A 35 -1.20 10.29 -11.69
CA PRO A 35 -1.47 8.94 -11.17
C PRO A 35 -0.25 8.34 -10.45
N HIS A 36 -0.50 7.69 -9.33
CA HIS A 36 0.52 7.05 -8.51
C HIS A 36 0.25 5.54 -8.38
N PRO A 37 0.61 4.71 -9.35
CA PRO A 37 0.40 3.28 -9.31
C PRO A 37 1.41 2.61 -8.35
N TRP A 38 1.27 2.89 -7.06
CA TRP A 38 2.12 2.32 -6.03
C TRP A 38 1.88 0.84 -5.87
N LEU A 39 2.95 0.10 -5.61
CA LEU A 39 2.88 -1.29 -5.19
C LEU A 39 3.57 -1.45 -3.85
N ASN A 40 2.82 -1.90 -2.87
CA ASN A 40 3.31 -2.11 -1.51
C ASN A 40 3.19 -3.60 -1.16
N LEU A 41 4.30 -4.19 -0.74
CA LEU A 41 4.39 -5.61 -0.44
C LEU A 41 5.02 -5.85 0.94
N PHE A 42 4.52 -6.84 1.64
CA PHE A 42 5.24 -7.50 2.71
C PHE A 42 5.87 -8.77 2.15
N VAL A 43 7.18 -8.87 2.23
CA VAL A 43 7.97 -9.97 1.69
C VAL A 43 8.55 -10.78 2.85
N PRO A 44 8.35 -12.12 2.92
CA PRO A 44 8.97 -12.97 3.93
C PRO A 44 10.49 -12.79 3.95
N ARG A 45 11.08 -12.81 5.15
CA ARG A 45 12.53 -12.64 5.31
C ARG A 45 13.34 -13.69 4.53
N SER A 46 12.91 -14.94 4.56
CA SER A 46 13.55 -16.06 3.86
C SER A 46 13.57 -15.90 2.35
N ARG A 47 12.65 -15.12 1.78
CA ARG A 47 12.48 -14.97 0.34
C ARG A 47 12.91 -13.59 -0.19
N ILE A 48 13.50 -12.73 0.66
CA ILE A 48 13.87 -11.37 0.25
C ILE A 48 14.95 -11.34 -0.84
N LEU A 49 15.88 -12.28 -0.84
CA LEU A 49 16.95 -12.38 -1.86
C LEU A 49 16.39 -12.89 -3.19
N ASP A 50 15.45 -13.84 -3.17
CA ASP A 50 14.76 -14.32 -4.37
C ASP A 50 13.92 -13.20 -4.98
N PHE A 51 13.21 -12.47 -4.13
CA PHE A 51 12.47 -11.28 -4.53
C PHE A 51 13.40 -10.23 -5.18
N GLU A 52 14.52 -9.92 -4.56
CA GLU A 52 15.50 -8.97 -5.09
C GLU A 52 16.02 -9.41 -6.46
N ALA A 53 16.41 -10.67 -6.59
CA ALA A 53 16.96 -11.20 -7.83
C ALA A 53 15.92 -11.20 -8.97
N GLY A 54 14.69 -11.66 -8.71
CA GLY A 54 13.64 -11.73 -9.72
C GLY A 54 13.04 -10.38 -10.05
N VAL A 55 12.82 -9.52 -9.05
CA VAL A 55 12.16 -8.24 -9.26
C VAL A 55 13.16 -7.16 -9.68
N PHE A 56 14.16 -6.84 -8.87
CA PHE A 56 15.03 -5.68 -9.15
C PHE A 56 16.10 -5.99 -10.19
N ARG A 57 16.73 -7.17 -10.15
CA ARG A 57 17.70 -7.59 -11.16
C ARG A 57 17.07 -8.27 -12.38
N GLY A 58 15.82 -8.69 -12.28
CA GLY A 58 15.05 -9.31 -13.36
C GLY A 58 14.09 -8.33 -14.01
N ILE A 59 12.85 -8.29 -13.51
CA ILE A 59 11.72 -7.57 -14.13
C ILE A 59 11.99 -6.07 -14.29
N LEU A 60 12.60 -5.45 -13.28
CA LEU A 60 12.82 -3.99 -13.22
C LEU A 60 14.25 -3.58 -13.57
N ARG A 61 15.10 -4.49 -14.07
CA ARG A 61 16.51 -4.19 -14.40
C ARG A 61 16.67 -2.93 -15.25
N ASP A 62 15.89 -2.84 -16.32
CA ASP A 62 15.97 -1.78 -17.31
C ASP A 62 14.83 -0.76 -17.16
N ALA A 63 14.06 -0.84 -16.06
CA ALA A 63 12.97 0.06 -15.81
C ALA A 63 13.48 1.48 -15.50
N LYS A 64 12.86 2.46 -16.12
CA LYS A 64 13.17 3.86 -15.82
C LYS A 64 12.71 4.19 -14.39
N PRO A 65 13.54 4.86 -13.59
CA PRO A 65 13.11 5.37 -12.29
C PRO A 65 11.87 6.25 -12.43
N ALA A 66 10.86 5.96 -11.62
CA ALA A 66 9.60 6.71 -11.62
C ALA A 66 9.20 7.15 -10.20
N GLY A 67 10.09 6.98 -9.26
CA GLY A 67 9.90 7.31 -7.84
C GLY A 67 10.77 6.46 -6.93
N PRO A 68 10.75 6.73 -5.61
CA PRO A 68 11.56 6.00 -4.65
C PRO A 68 11.07 4.58 -4.42
N VAL A 69 12.01 3.70 -4.08
CA VAL A 69 11.74 2.38 -3.53
C VAL A 69 12.14 2.39 -2.05
N LEU A 70 11.20 2.07 -1.20
CA LEU A 70 11.44 1.91 0.24
C LEU A 70 11.54 0.43 0.58
N MET A 71 12.55 0.05 1.34
CA MET A 71 12.71 -1.31 1.84
C MET A 71 13.20 -1.27 3.29
N TYR A 72 12.45 -1.87 4.20
CA TYR A 72 12.83 -1.91 5.60
C TYR A 72 12.25 -3.14 6.33
N PRO A 73 12.98 -3.67 7.35
CA PRO A 73 12.51 -4.81 8.11
C PRO A 73 11.39 -4.42 9.07
N MET A 74 10.40 -5.30 9.18
CA MET A 74 9.31 -5.25 10.13
C MET A 74 9.46 -6.36 11.16
N ASN A 75 9.40 -6.01 12.45
CA ASN A 75 9.45 -6.99 13.52
C ASN A 75 8.10 -7.68 13.70
N ARG A 76 7.99 -8.95 13.34
CA ARG A 76 6.76 -9.74 13.46
C ARG A 76 6.27 -9.83 14.91
N GLY A 77 7.15 -9.89 15.88
CA GLY A 77 6.77 -9.98 17.29
C GLY A 77 5.99 -8.76 17.82
N ARG A 78 5.97 -7.67 17.05
CA ARG A 78 5.16 -6.48 17.34
C ARG A 78 3.76 -6.50 16.72
N TRP A 79 3.48 -7.52 15.90
CA TRP A 79 2.18 -7.70 15.26
C TRP A 79 1.33 -8.64 16.10
N ASP A 80 0.27 -8.11 16.67
CA ASP A 80 -0.70 -8.90 17.44
C ASP A 80 -1.60 -9.70 16.49
N GLY A 81 -1.74 -11.00 16.72
CA GLY A 81 -2.64 -11.87 15.95
C GLY A 81 -4.11 -11.41 15.96
N ARG A 82 -4.46 -10.54 16.90
CA ARG A 82 -5.78 -9.90 16.97
C ARG A 82 -5.95 -8.77 15.96
N MET A 83 -4.89 -8.27 15.34
CA MET A 83 -4.98 -7.27 14.27
C MET A 83 -5.60 -7.87 13.00
N THR A 84 -6.27 -7.04 12.22
CA THR A 84 -6.86 -7.44 10.93
C THR A 84 -5.90 -7.29 9.76
N ALA A 85 -4.72 -6.72 9.96
CA ALA A 85 -3.73 -6.56 8.90
C ALA A 85 -3.34 -7.91 8.29
N ALA A 86 -3.38 -7.99 6.96
CA ALA A 86 -2.84 -9.12 6.21
C ALA A 86 -1.30 -9.03 6.23
N THR A 87 -0.65 -10.10 6.66
CA THR A 87 0.82 -10.22 6.73
C THR A 87 1.24 -11.56 6.14
N PRO A 88 2.47 -11.70 5.63
CA PRO A 88 2.94 -12.99 5.13
C PRO A 88 2.78 -14.08 6.19
N ASP A 89 2.44 -15.30 5.75
CA ASP A 89 2.40 -16.45 6.63
C ASP A 89 3.81 -16.86 7.10
N GLY A 90 3.87 -17.60 8.21
CA GLY A 90 5.12 -18.18 8.70
C GLY A 90 5.56 -17.66 10.06
N GLY A 91 6.43 -18.45 10.72
CA GLY A 91 6.97 -18.22 12.05
C GLY A 91 8.23 -17.35 12.10
N GLU A 92 8.59 -16.68 11.04
CA GLU A 92 9.81 -15.85 10.98
C GLU A 92 9.70 -14.62 11.87
N GLY A 93 10.77 -14.29 12.58
CA GLY A 93 10.80 -13.13 13.47
C GLY A 93 10.71 -11.77 12.79
N ALA A 94 10.88 -11.73 11.46
CA ALA A 94 10.78 -10.50 10.67
C ALA A 94 10.25 -10.78 9.26
N PHE A 95 9.73 -9.74 8.60
CA PHE A 95 9.46 -9.66 7.17
C PHE A 95 9.85 -8.26 6.67
N TYR A 96 9.92 -8.05 5.39
CA TYR A 96 10.29 -6.76 4.82
C TYR A 96 9.07 -6.04 4.24
N ALA A 97 8.93 -4.75 4.55
CA ALA A 97 8.06 -3.87 3.81
C ALA A 97 8.83 -3.35 2.59
N VAL A 98 8.25 -3.52 1.41
CA VAL A 98 8.77 -3.01 0.14
C VAL A 98 7.70 -2.13 -0.48
N GLY A 99 8.01 -0.83 -0.63
CA GLY A 99 7.12 0.14 -1.25
C GLY A 99 7.74 0.70 -2.52
N MET A 100 7.12 0.46 -3.66
CA MET A 100 7.47 1.10 -4.93
C MET A 100 6.54 2.29 -5.13
N LEU A 101 7.03 3.49 -4.76
CA LEU A 101 6.24 4.73 -4.72
C LEU A 101 6.45 5.49 -6.03
N ARG A 102 5.81 5.04 -7.09
CA ARG A 102 6.03 5.50 -8.46
C ARG A 102 4.94 6.48 -8.91
N SER A 103 5.33 7.43 -9.79
CA SER A 103 4.45 8.45 -10.35
C SER A 103 4.46 8.38 -11.87
N ALA A 104 3.29 8.41 -12.49
CA ALA A 104 3.13 8.38 -13.94
C ALA A 104 3.11 9.82 -14.46
N VAL A 105 4.29 10.34 -14.82
CA VAL A 105 4.45 11.75 -15.21
C VAL A 105 4.31 11.95 -16.72
N ALA A 106 4.84 11.03 -17.52
CA ALA A 106 4.79 11.11 -18.98
C ALA A 106 3.64 10.26 -19.55
N ALA A 107 3.24 10.57 -20.78
CA ALA A 107 2.27 9.77 -21.51
C ALA A 107 2.74 8.31 -21.62
N GLY A 108 1.85 7.36 -21.32
CA GLY A 108 2.13 5.92 -21.33
C GLY A 108 2.83 5.39 -20.08
N ASP A 109 3.20 6.25 -19.12
CA ASP A 109 3.83 5.81 -17.88
C ASP A 109 2.85 4.99 -17.03
N LEU A 110 1.59 5.38 -16.95
CA LEU A 110 0.61 4.67 -16.12
C LEU A 110 0.51 3.20 -16.53
N GLU A 111 0.24 2.95 -17.80
CA GLU A 111 0.08 1.59 -18.33
C GLU A 111 1.37 0.77 -18.22
N ARG A 112 2.52 1.42 -18.38
CA ARG A 112 3.82 0.76 -18.20
C ARG A 112 4.02 0.34 -16.75
N LEU A 113 3.80 1.25 -15.81
CA LEU A 113 4.00 1.00 -14.38
C LEU A 113 3.00 -0.03 -13.83
N GLU A 114 1.75 -0.02 -14.33
CA GLU A 114 0.76 -1.03 -13.99
C GLU A 114 1.14 -2.42 -14.53
N ARG A 115 1.65 -2.52 -15.76
CA ARG A 115 2.19 -3.79 -16.30
C ARG A 115 3.38 -4.30 -15.49
N GLU A 116 4.29 -3.43 -15.09
CA GLU A 116 5.41 -3.79 -14.22
C GLU A 116 4.93 -4.29 -12.86
N ASN A 117 3.95 -3.63 -12.24
CA ASN A 117 3.33 -4.09 -11.00
C ASN A 117 2.69 -5.46 -11.15
N ALA A 118 1.95 -5.68 -12.23
CA ALA A 118 1.34 -6.97 -12.52
C ALA A 118 2.39 -8.08 -12.72
N ALA A 119 3.50 -7.77 -13.40
CA ALA A 119 4.60 -8.71 -13.59
C ALA A 119 5.28 -9.09 -12.26
N VAL A 120 5.48 -8.12 -11.36
CA VAL A 120 6.02 -8.37 -10.02
C VAL A 120 5.09 -9.27 -9.20
N LEU A 121 3.78 -9.01 -9.22
CA LEU A 121 2.81 -9.85 -8.52
C LEU A 121 2.75 -11.26 -9.09
N ALA A 122 2.74 -11.39 -10.42
CA ALA A 122 2.75 -12.69 -11.09
C ALA A 122 4.02 -13.48 -10.76
N PHE A 123 5.19 -12.84 -10.73
CA PHE A 123 6.43 -13.47 -10.30
C PHE A 123 6.34 -13.97 -8.85
N CYS A 124 5.85 -13.13 -7.94
CA CYS A 124 5.71 -13.52 -6.52
C CYS A 124 4.80 -14.75 -6.36
N ASP A 125 3.73 -14.84 -7.15
CA ASP A 125 2.80 -15.97 -7.13
C ASP A 125 3.44 -17.23 -7.74
N GLN A 126 4.00 -17.13 -8.93
CA GLN A 126 4.62 -18.24 -9.67
C GLN A 126 5.79 -18.87 -8.92
N GLU A 127 6.65 -18.06 -8.32
CA GLU A 127 7.82 -18.50 -7.56
C GLU A 127 7.49 -18.84 -6.10
N GLY A 128 6.23 -18.74 -5.69
CA GLY A 128 5.81 -19.01 -4.32
C GLY A 128 6.55 -18.15 -3.29
N VAL A 129 6.81 -16.88 -3.60
CA VAL A 129 7.52 -15.97 -2.68
C VAL A 129 6.72 -15.73 -1.41
N GLY A 130 5.40 -15.88 -1.45
CA GLY A 130 4.52 -15.70 -0.29
C GLY A 130 4.39 -14.23 0.12
N CYS A 131 4.48 -13.31 -0.82
CA CYS A 131 4.26 -11.89 -0.59
C CYS A 131 2.80 -11.60 -0.22
N THR A 132 2.59 -10.62 0.64
CA THR A 132 1.27 -10.09 0.94
C THR A 132 1.24 -8.61 0.59
N GLN A 133 0.27 -8.18 -0.22
CA GLN A 133 0.10 -6.75 -0.48
C GLN A 133 -0.41 -6.04 0.78
N TYR A 134 0.05 -4.83 1.03
CA TYR A 134 -0.61 -3.91 1.96
C TYR A 134 -1.04 -2.66 1.20
N LEU A 135 -2.17 -2.10 1.60
CA LEU A 135 -2.90 -1.08 0.83
C LEU A 135 -3.17 -1.51 -0.63
N PRO A 136 -3.63 -2.75 -0.88
CA PRO A 136 -3.98 -3.18 -2.23
C PRO A 136 -5.20 -2.43 -2.73
N HIS A 137 -5.43 -2.49 -4.05
CA HIS A 137 -6.69 -2.10 -4.64
C HIS A 137 -7.36 -3.34 -5.26
N HIS A 138 -8.56 -3.66 -4.81
CA HIS A 138 -9.37 -4.74 -5.38
C HIS A 138 -10.70 -4.18 -5.88
N ALA A 139 -11.00 -4.43 -7.14
CA ALA A 139 -12.24 -3.97 -7.78
C ALA A 139 -13.49 -4.75 -7.32
N SER A 140 -13.33 -5.88 -6.63
CA SER A 140 -14.45 -6.73 -6.21
C SER A 140 -14.39 -7.11 -4.74
N PRO A 141 -15.55 -7.35 -4.10
CA PRO A 141 -15.61 -7.86 -2.74
C PRO A 141 -14.88 -9.21 -2.56
N ASP A 142 -14.84 -10.05 -3.58
CA ASP A 142 -14.14 -11.34 -3.51
C ASP A 142 -12.62 -11.18 -3.49
N GLY A 143 -12.08 -10.14 -4.16
CA GLY A 143 -10.68 -9.76 -4.03
C GLY A 143 -10.32 -9.43 -2.58
N TRP A 144 -11.15 -8.64 -1.92
CA TRP A 144 -10.97 -8.30 -0.51
C TRP A 144 -11.11 -9.49 0.43
N ARG A 145 -12.07 -10.40 0.18
CA ARG A 145 -12.22 -11.64 0.96
C ARG A 145 -10.99 -12.53 0.85
N ARG A 146 -10.44 -12.70 -0.35
CA ARG A 146 -9.20 -13.46 -0.54
C ARG A 146 -8.02 -12.80 0.15
N HIS A 147 -7.89 -11.48 0.04
CA HIS A 147 -6.81 -10.72 0.66
C HIS A 147 -6.76 -10.87 2.18
N PHE A 148 -7.92 -10.74 2.84
CA PHE A 148 -7.99 -10.85 4.30
C PHE A 148 -8.14 -12.31 4.81
N GLY A 149 -8.54 -13.25 3.95
CA GLY A 149 -8.67 -14.65 4.30
C GLY A 149 -9.49 -14.86 5.57
N GLU A 150 -8.96 -15.60 6.52
CA GLU A 150 -9.62 -15.90 7.81
C GLU A 150 -9.96 -14.64 8.63
N LYS A 151 -9.24 -13.53 8.41
CA LYS A 151 -9.48 -12.27 9.11
C LYS A 151 -10.69 -11.50 8.58
N TRP A 152 -11.25 -11.90 7.43
CA TRP A 152 -12.39 -11.20 6.81
C TRP A 152 -13.60 -11.10 7.74
N GLY A 153 -13.98 -12.21 8.40
CA GLY A 153 -15.11 -12.21 9.33
C GLY A 153 -14.95 -11.22 10.47
N LYS A 154 -13.74 -11.15 11.03
CA LYS A 154 -13.40 -10.19 12.09
C LYS A 154 -13.45 -8.76 11.58
N LEU A 155 -12.86 -8.48 10.42
CA LEU A 155 -12.88 -7.16 9.81
C LEU A 155 -14.32 -6.68 9.56
N THR A 156 -15.18 -7.55 9.04
CA THR A 156 -16.60 -7.28 8.83
C THR A 156 -17.33 -6.98 10.14
N ALA A 157 -17.06 -7.73 11.20
CA ALA A 157 -17.65 -7.49 12.51
C ALA A 157 -17.23 -6.12 13.09
N LEU A 158 -15.97 -5.77 12.97
CA LEU A 158 -15.45 -4.45 13.38
C LEU A 158 -16.08 -3.32 12.57
N LYS A 159 -16.21 -3.49 11.23
CA LYS A 159 -16.89 -2.51 10.38
C LYS A 159 -18.33 -2.27 10.83
N ARG A 160 -19.10 -3.32 11.05
CA ARG A 160 -20.49 -3.20 11.52
C ARG A 160 -20.59 -2.52 12.91
N ARG A 161 -19.63 -2.77 13.78
CA ARG A 161 -19.62 -2.21 15.13
C ARG A 161 -19.26 -0.73 15.15
N TYR A 162 -18.22 -0.33 14.40
CA TYR A 162 -17.64 1.00 14.52
C TYR A 162 -18.05 1.96 13.38
N ASP A 163 -18.54 1.43 12.29
CA ASP A 163 -19.06 2.22 11.18
C ASP A 163 -20.34 1.60 10.59
N PRO A 164 -21.41 1.47 11.41
CA PRO A 164 -22.65 0.82 10.99
C PRO A 164 -23.34 1.54 9.83
N ARG A 165 -23.09 2.84 9.66
CA ARG A 165 -23.66 3.64 8.57
C ARG A 165 -22.77 3.72 7.33
N GLY A 166 -21.60 3.07 7.34
CA GLY A 166 -20.70 3.04 6.18
C GLY A 166 -20.09 4.39 5.79
N ILE A 167 -20.03 5.36 6.73
CA ILE A 167 -19.49 6.71 6.48
C ILE A 167 -18.02 6.66 6.03
N LEU A 168 -17.24 5.72 6.56
CA LEU A 168 -15.82 5.54 6.23
C LEU A 168 -15.58 4.60 5.05
N SER A 169 -16.63 4.24 4.29
CA SER A 169 -16.53 3.31 3.14
C SER A 169 -15.82 3.89 1.92
N PRO A 170 -15.91 5.21 1.61
CA PRO A 170 -15.29 5.76 0.41
C PRO A 170 -13.76 5.64 0.32
N GLY A 171 -13.05 5.44 1.42
CA GLY A 171 -11.58 5.37 1.43
C GLY A 171 -11.02 4.26 0.54
N GLN A 172 -10.58 3.15 1.12
CA GLN A 172 -9.99 2.02 0.38
C GLN A 172 -11.02 1.20 -0.44
N GLY A 173 -12.32 1.44 -0.27
CA GLY A 173 -13.35 0.72 -1.01
C GLY A 173 -13.50 -0.75 -0.61
N ILE A 174 -13.07 -1.13 0.60
CA ILE A 174 -13.18 -2.52 1.11
C ILE A 174 -14.63 -2.94 1.26
N PHE A 175 -15.46 -2.02 1.72
CA PHE A 175 -16.89 -2.20 1.89
C PHE A 175 -17.65 -1.20 1.01
N PRO A 176 -18.81 -1.56 0.46
CA PRO A 176 -19.63 -0.60 -0.26
C PRO A 176 -20.02 0.55 0.66
N ALA A 177 -20.15 1.75 0.11
CA ALA A 177 -20.80 2.84 0.81
C ALA A 177 -22.22 2.43 1.20
N ALA A 178 -22.72 2.92 2.34
CA ALA A 178 -24.14 2.77 2.64
C ALA A 178 -24.94 3.38 1.47
N ALA A 179 -25.94 2.65 0.98
CA ALA A 179 -26.89 3.22 0.04
C ALA A 179 -27.44 4.49 0.70
N GLY A 180 -27.22 5.65 0.07
CA GLY A 180 -27.70 6.92 0.59
C GLY A 180 -29.18 6.80 0.88
N GLY A 181 -29.57 6.94 2.12
CA GLY A 181 -30.97 7.15 2.48
C GLY A 181 -31.35 8.53 1.98
N ASP A 182 -31.81 8.63 0.73
CA ASP A 182 -32.66 9.71 0.28
C ASP A 182 -34.03 9.58 0.96
N GLU A 183 -34.07 9.97 2.22
CA GLU A 183 -35.31 10.38 2.88
C GLU A 183 -35.02 11.62 3.73
N ALA A 184 -34.73 12.74 3.07
CA ALA A 184 -35.11 14.02 3.59
C ALA A 184 -36.60 14.17 3.25
N GLY A 185 -37.45 13.75 4.19
CA GLY A 185 -38.86 14.02 4.14
C GLY A 185 -39.09 15.50 3.88
N SER A 186 -39.84 15.81 2.82
CA SER A 186 -40.51 17.07 2.65
C SER A 186 -41.57 17.19 3.73
N ASP A 187 -41.23 17.72 4.89
CA ASP A 187 -42.23 18.30 5.78
C ASP A 187 -42.44 19.77 5.38
N SER A 188 -43.50 19.96 4.64
CA SER A 188 -44.18 21.25 4.45
C SER A 188 -44.72 21.74 5.82
N LEU A 189 -44.32 22.91 6.25
CA LEU A 189 -45.14 23.85 7.00
C LEU A 189 -44.79 25.28 6.58
#